data_223991f878af039f05d7dd3e0898f0c7
#
_entry.id   223991f878af039f05d7dd3e0898f0c7
#
_cell.length_a   1.000
_cell.length_b   1.000
_cell.length_c   1.000
_cell.angle_alpha   90.00
_cell.angle_beta   90.00
_cell.angle_gamma   90.00
#
_symmetry.space_group_name_H-M   'P 1'
#
loop_
_entity.id
_entity.type
_entity.pdbx_description
1 polymer ?
#
loop_
_entity_poly.entity_id
_entity_poly.type
_entity_poly.pdbx_seq_one_letter_code
_entity_poly.pdbx_strand_id
1 'polypeptide(L)'
;MATFTRLKSGSWRVQVRRKGKYVNNTFLRRRDAEEWALETERRIDRGEPSIACRETRTFGDLVRLHRADLQEVGKRIGRSKTASLTFLERRLGRLRLSELDRECLIQFGKERAREGAGPVTLGIDLGYIKTILCHAAAVHGIVVSTENINLARIALARLGLVGKGDERDRRPAQDELDRLIAAFDSNPRQQIPLGRIIRFAVATAMRQDEICRIEWADIDRDNKMLLIRDRKDPRRKNGNDQRIPLLDVSGYDAWTIIEEQRKFAGSNGGRIFPYNGRSVGTAFRRQCRELKIKNLHFHDLRHEATSRLFEAGFSIEQVALVTGHKDWKMLRRYTHLRPEHLHSATAKKATELSQADLSAA
;
A
#
# COMPACT_ATOMS: atom_id res chain seq x y z
N MET A 1 49.20 16.68 9.01
CA MET A 1 49.52 18.06 9.46
C MET A 1 48.59 19.03 8.75
N ALA A 2 48.04 19.98 9.49
CA ALA A 2 47.22 21.06 8.95
C ALA A 2 48.09 22.23 8.51
N THR A 3 47.79 22.81 7.37
CA THR A 3 48.43 24.03 6.82
C THR A 3 47.42 25.16 6.75
N PHE A 4 47.78 26.33 7.22
CA PHE A 4 46.91 27.51 7.30
C PHE A 4 47.45 28.61 6.37
N THR A 5 46.63 29.10 5.46
CA THR A 5 46.98 30.15 4.51
C THR A 5 45.95 31.28 4.61
N ARG A 6 46.41 32.52 4.85
CA ARG A 6 45.56 33.70 4.79
C ARG A 6 45.36 34.12 3.34
N LEU A 7 44.10 34.21 2.93
CA LEU A 7 43.72 34.64 1.58
C LEU A 7 43.66 36.16 1.46
N LYS A 8 43.76 36.69 0.26
CA LYS A 8 43.62 38.14 -0.02
C LYS A 8 42.26 38.70 0.44
N SER A 9 41.23 37.87 0.54
CA SER A 9 39.91 38.22 1.09
C SER A 9 39.89 38.40 2.61
N GLY A 10 41.02 38.17 3.31
CA GLY A 10 41.09 38.17 4.77
C GLY A 10 40.72 36.83 5.44
N SER A 11 40.15 35.91 4.68
CA SER A 11 39.74 34.58 5.17
C SER A 11 40.95 33.66 5.33
N TRP A 12 40.79 32.61 6.14
CA TRP A 12 41.80 31.60 6.37
C TRP A 12 41.43 30.28 5.66
N ARG A 13 42.29 29.87 4.75
CA ARG A 13 42.20 28.53 4.12
C ARG A 13 43.03 27.56 4.95
N VAL A 14 42.42 26.44 5.34
CA VAL A 14 43.09 25.37 6.05
C VAL A 14 43.09 24.11 5.19
N GLN A 15 44.21 23.39 5.19
CA GLN A 15 44.40 22.14 4.48
C GLN A 15 44.93 21.09 5.45
N VAL A 16 44.25 19.97 5.59
CA VAL A 16 44.67 18.83 6.39
C VAL A 16 45.07 17.69 5.50
N ARG A 17 46.31 17.23 5.62
CA ARG A 17 46.84 16.03 4.96
C ARG A 17 47.25 15.01 6.01
N ARG A 18 46.54 13.86 6.09
CA ARG A 18 46.81 12.83 7.09
C ARG A 18 46.38 11.46 6.63
N LYS A 19 47.19 10.41 6.80
CA LYS A 19 46.91 9.02 6.39
C LYS A 19 46.38 8.91 4.95
N GLY A 20 47.03 9.59 4.00
CA GLY A 20 46.64 9.57 2.59
C GLY A 20 45.36 10.38 2.24
N LYS A 21 44.69 10.93 3.21
CA LYS A 21 43.51 11.79 2.99
C LYS A 21 43.92 13.27 2.91
N TYR A 22 43.27 14.00 2.01
CA TYR A 22 43.42 15.44 1.84
C TYR A 22 42.05 16.12 1.93
N VAL A 23 41.97 17.11 2.85
CA VAL A 23 40.76 17.86 3.10
C VAL A 23 41.12 19.33 3.25
N ASN A 24 40.29 20.25 2.71
CA ASN A 24 40.48 21.66 2.88
C ASN A 24 39.15 22.37 3.15
N ASN A 25 39.24 23.53 3.85
CA ASN A 25 38.12 24.43 4.09
C ASN A 25 38.60 25.88 4.24
N THR A 26 37.66 26.84 4.22
CA THR A 26 37.97 28.26 4.36
C THR A 26 37.07 28.87 5.42
N PHE A 27 37.68 29.65 6.33
CA PHE A 27 37.02 30.27 7.48
C PHE A 27 37.27 31.76 7.54
N LEU A 28 36.35 32.51 8.09
CA LEU A 28 36.51 33.94 8.30
C LEU A 28 37.53 34.25 9.42
N ARG A 29 37.58 33.38 10.45
CA ARG A 29 38.45 33.56 11.63
C ARG A 29 39.47 32.43 11.68
N ARG A 30 40.70 32.76 12.11
CA ARG A 30 41.78 31.79 12.28
C ARG A 30 41.44 30.71 13.31
N ARG A 31 40.81 31.09 14.42
CA ARG A 31 40.45 30.21 15.52
C ARG A 31 39.49 29.09 15.01
N ASP A 32 38.49 29.44 14.21
CA ASP A 32 37.54 28.49 13.65
C ASP A 32 38.26 27.51 12.71
N ALA A 33 39.26 27.99 11.97
CA ALA A 33 40.09 27.16 11.09
C ALA A 33 40.96 26.17 11.89
N GLU A 34 41.52 26.60 13.04
CA GLU A 34 42.34 25.76 13.93
C GLU A 34 41.48 24.66 14.61
N GLU A 35 40.31 25.03 15.10
CA GLU A 35 39.38 24.11 15.73
C GLU A 35 38.90 23.05 14.74
N TRP A 36 38.52 23.46 13.52
CA TRP A 36 38.13 22.56 12.45
C TRP A 36 39.28 21.63 12.03
N ALA A 37 40.53 22.13 11.97
CA ALA A 37 41.68 21.31 11.62
C ALA A 37 41.91 20.21 12.66
N LEU A 38 41.85 20.54 13.93
CA LEU A 38 42.02 19.59 15.05
C LEU A 38 40.95 18.51 15.03
N GLU A 39 39.69 18.89 14.85
CA GLU A 39 38.56 17.93 14.75
C GLU A 39 38.70 17.04 13.52
N THR A 40 39.09 17.60 12.38
CA THR A 40 39.31 16.84 11.14
C THR A 40 40.45 15.82 11.30
N GLU A 41 41.55 16.20 11.93
CA GLU A 41 42.66 15.29 12.20
C GLU A 41 42.25 14.17 13.15
N ARG A 42 41.50 14.44 14.22
CA ARG A 42 40.96 13.43 15.14
C ARG A 42 40.03 12.43 14.44
N ARG A 43 39.18 12.93 13.57
CA ARG A 43 38.27 12.06 12.80
C ARG A 43 39.02 11.15 11.81
N ILE A 44 40.02 11.67 11.11
CA ILE A 44 40.88 10.87 10.23
C ILE A 44 41.62 9.79 11.05
N ASP A 45 42.08 10.11 12.25
CA ASP A 45 42.78 9.17 13.12
C ASP A 45 41.87 8.03 13.60
N ARG A 46 40.60 8.31 13.89
CA ARG A 46 39.58 7.33 14.27
C ARG A 46 39.06 6.49 13.07
N GLY A 47 39.55 6.79 11.86
CA GLY A 47 39.06 6.11 10.66
C GLY A 47 37.65 6.56 10.22
N GLU A 48 37.13 7.63 10.81
CA GLU A 48 35.86 8.20 10.45
C GLU A 48 35.90 8.85 9.05
N PRO A 49 34.77 8.94 8.31
CA PRO A 49 34.72 9.68 7.05
C PRO A 49 35.17 11.13 7.28
N SER A 50 36.16 11.60 6.50
CA SER A 50 36.58 13.01 6.56
C SER A 50 35.42 13.92 6.20
N ILE A 51 35.20 14.99 6.96
CA ILE A 51 34.27 16.07 6.58
C ILE A 51 34.90 16.78 5.39
N ALA A 52 34.68 16.25 4.21
CA ALA A 52 35.27 16.97 3.10
C ALA A 52 34.48 16.88 1.89
N CYS A 53 33.79 16.86 1.40
CA CYS A 53 33.07 17.41 0.22
C CYS A 53 31.72 17.92 0.70
N ARG A 54 31.47 19.19 0.64
CA ARG A 54 30.09 19.65 0.61
C ARG A 54 29.37 18.72 -0.33
N GLU A 55 28.54 17.85 0.21
CA GLU A 55 27.74 16.93 -0.59
C GLU A 55 26.96 17.77 -1.61
N THR A 56 27.41 17.73 -2.86
CA THR A 56 26.85 18.53 -3.94
C THR A 56 25.65 17.88 -4.59
N ARG A 57 25.42 16.59 -4.25
CA ARG A 57 24.31 15.84 -4.80
C ARG A 57 22.96 16.44 -4.40
N THR A 58 22.07 16.37 -5.34
CA THR A 58 20.68 16.78 -5.12
C THR A 58 19.82 15.58 -4.72
N PHE A 59 18.66 15.85 -4.18
CA PHE A 59 17.68 14.78 -3.92
C PHE A 59 17.27 14.02 -5.19
N GLY A 60 17.24 14.72 -6.35
CA GLY A 60 16.99 14.08 -7.65
C GLY A 60 18.04 13.07 -8.05
N ASP A 61 19.32 13.33 -7.70
CA ASP A 61 20.40 12.36 -7.92
C ASP A 61 20.14 11.06 -7.13
N LEU A 62 19.70 11.19 -5.88
CA LEU A 62 19.37 10.03 -5.05
C LEU A 62 18.14 9.25 -5.57
N VAL A 63 17.14 9.96 -6.10
CA VAL A 63 15.98 9.30 -6.73
C VAL A 63 16.42 8.49 -7.95
N ARG A 64 17.33 9.03 -8.78
CA ARG A 64 17.87 8.35 -9.96
C ARG A 64 18.70 7.13 -9.57
N LEU A 65 19.59 7.26 -8.59
CA LEU A 65 20.36 6.13 -8.05
C LEU A 65 19.42 5.02 -7.55
N HIS A 66 18.44 5.38 -6.71
CA HIS A 66 17.48 4.40 -6.20
C HIS A 66 16.71 3.66 -7.31
N ARG A 67 16.37 4.35 -8.41
CA ARG A 67 15.72 3.71 -9.56
C ARG A 67 16.67 2.78 -10.31
N ALA A 68 17.90 3.23 -10.54
CA ALA A 68 18.91 2.45 -11.24
C ALA A 68 19.24 1.15 -10.52
N ASP A 69 19.49 1.21 -9.22
CA ASP A 69 19.79 0.03 -8.40
C ASP A 69 18.63 -0.98 -8.38
N LEU A 70 17.39 -0.50 -8.28
CA LEU A 70 16.22 -1.39 -8.34
C LEU A 70 16.06 -2.04 -9.71
N GLN A 71 16.41 -1.33 -10.78
CA GLN A 71 16.38 -1.87 -12.14
C GLN A 71 17.49 -2.90 -12.35
N GLU A 72 18.69 -2.64 -11.85
CA GLU A 72 19.84 -3.53 -11.92
C GLU A 72 19.57 -4.90 -11.29
N VAL A 73 18.94 -4.92 -10.11
CA VAL A 73 18.53 -6.17 -9.44
C VAL A 73 17.21 -6.75 -9.96
N GLY A 74 16.68 -6.26 -11.10
CA GLY A 74 15.44 -6.77 -11.70
C GLY A 74 14.17 -6.50 -10.89
N LYS A 75 14.22 -5.64 -9.87
CA LYS A 75 13.09 -5.35 -9.00
C LYS A 75 12.13 -4.34 -9.63
N ARG A 76 11.03 -4.81 -10.14
CA ARG A 76 10.01 -3.97 -10.78
C ARG A 76 9.41 -2.97 -9.79
N ILE A 77 9.40 -1.70 -10.18
CA ILE A 77 8.74 -0.63 -9.43
C ILE A 77 7.28 -0.56 -9.86
N GLY A 78 6.37 -0.73 -8.91
CA GLY A 78 4.93 -0.63 -9.17
C GLY A 78 4.52 0.81 -9.54
N ARG A 79 3.43 0.95 -10.31
CA ARG A 79 2.96 2.23 -10.86
C ARG A 79 2.82 3.34 -9.80
N SER A 80 2.22 3.06 -8.65
CA SER A 80 2.03 4.07 -7.59
C SER A 80 3.36 4.58 -7.07
N LYS A 81 4.33 3.69 -6.82
CA LYS A 81 5.69 4.09 -6.42
C LYS A 81 6.36 4.91 -7.52
N THR A 82 6.25 4.50 -8.79
CA THR A 82 6.81 5.26 -9.92
C THR A 82 6.23 6.67 -9.98
N ALA A 83 4.90 6.82 -9.85
CA ALA A 83 4.23 8.12 -9.85
C ALA A 83 4.70 9.00 -8.68
N SER A 84 4.77 8.46 -7.46
CA SER A 84 5.28 9.20 -6.28
C SER A 84 6.74 9.60 -6.45
N LEU A 85 7.61 8.70 -6.93
CA LEU A 85 9.02 9.04 -7.18
C LEU A 85 9.17 10.14 -8.22
N THR A 86 8.41 10.10 -9.32
CA THR A 86 8.43 11.14 -10.35
C THR A 86 7.91 12.48 -9.82
N PHE A 87 6.87 12.45 -9.00
CA PHE A 87 6.35 13.64 -8.34
C PHE A 87 7.39 14.26 -7.39
N LEU A 88 8.01 13.46 -6.53
CA LEU A 88 9.03 13.90 -5.58
C LEU A 88 10.28 14.46 -6.28
N GLU A 89 10.74 13.79 -7.36
CA GLU A 89 11.86 14.26 -8.18
C GLU A 89 11.56 15.62 -8.81
N ARG A 90 10.35 15.85 -9.30
CA ARG A 90 9.93 17.14 -9.87
C ARG A 90 9.88 18.25 -8.81
N ARG A 91 9.41 17.94 -7.58
CA ARG A 91 9.19 18.95 -6.52
C ARG A 91 10.44 19.26 -5.72
N LEU A 92 11.20 18.25 -5.36
CA LEU A 92 12.34 18.35 -4.45
C LEU A 92 13.69 18.05 -5.12
N GLY A 93 13.66 17.55 -6.35
CA GLY A 93 14.84 17.00 -7.02
C GLY A 93 15.99 18.00 -7.23
N ARG A 94 15.73 19.30 -7.28
CA ARG A 94 16.76 20.34 -7.43
C ARG A 94 17.42 20.72 -6.12
N LEU A 95 16.84 20.37 -4.99
CA LEU A 95 17.37 20.69 -3.67
C LEU A 95 18.63 19.88 -3.39
N ARG A 96 19.66 20.52 -2.88
CA ARG A 96 20.82 19.86 -2.32
C ARG A 96 20.43 19.13 -1.05
N LEU A 97 21.15 18.08 -0.69
CA LEU A 97 20.84 17.31 0.52
C LEU A 97 20.90 18.15 1.79
N SER A 98 21.75 19.18 1.82
CA SER A 98 21.83 20.15 2.92
C SER A 98 20.60 21.08 3.03
N GLU A 99 19.87 21.26 1.95
CA GLU A 99 18.66 22.10 1.88
C GLU A 99 17.38 21.31 2.21
N LEU A 100 17.47 19.97 2.22
CA LEU A 100 16.37 19.07 2.58
C LEU A 100 16.26 18.97 4.11
N ASP A 101 16.11 20.12 4.74
CA ASP A 101 15.99 20.23 6.19
C ASP A 101 14.54 20.01 6.68
N ARG A 102 14.35 20.10 7.99
CA ARG A 102 13.04 19.94 8.63
C ARG A 102 12.01 20.95 8.13
N GLU A 103 12.41 22.21 7.95
CA GLU A 103 11.50 23.30 7.57
C GLU A 103 11.04 23.16 6.14
N CYS A 104 11.96 22.86 5.24
CA CYS A 104 11.68 22.53 3.85
C CYS A 104 10.66 21.39 3.73
N LEU A 105 10.85 20.30 4.50
CA LEU A 105 9.95 19.14 4.50
C LEU A 105 8.57 19.45 5.10
N ILE A 106 8.50 20.30 6.13
CA ILE A 106 7.22 20.76 6.68
C ILE A 106 6.50 21.65 5.66
N GLN A 107 7.20 22.57 5.02
CA GLN A 107 6.63 23.43 3.98
C GLN A 107 6.11 22.61 2.80
N PHE A 108 6.91 21.67 2.30
CA PHE A 108 6.47 20.69 1.28
C PHE A 108 5.17 19.98 1.70
N GLY A 109 5.09 19.51 2.94
CA GLY A 109 3.90 18.83 3.44
C GLY A 109 2.66 19.73 3.47
N LYS A 110 2.80 20.98 3.90
CA LYS A 110 1.71 21.97 3.90
C LYS A 110 1.23 22.30 2.48
N GLU A 111 2.15 22.51 1.55
CA GLU A 111 1.82 22.77 0.14
C GLU A 111 1.12 21.56 -0.48
N ARG A 112 1.63 20.38 -0.23
CA ARG A 112 1.06 19.12 -0.75
C ARG A 112 -0.38 18.89 -0.23
N ALA A 113 -0.65 19.24 1.03
CA ALA A 113 -1.99 19.19 1.59
C ALA A 113 -2.94 20.23 0.95
N ARG A 114 -2.45 21.46 0.70
CA ARG A 114 -3.24 22.51 -0.02
C ARG A 114 -3.57 22.09 -1.47
N GLU A 115 -2.70 21.29 -2.10
CA GLU A 115 -2.95 20.70 -3.42
C GLU A 115 -3.95 19.54 -3.39
N GLY A 116 -4.53 19.21 -2.23
CA GLY A 116 -5.56 18.19 -2.07
C GLY A 116 -5.04 16.79 -1.75
N ALA A 117 -3.76 16.63 -1.41
CA ALA A 117 -3.26 15.33 -0.94
C ALA A 117 -3.77 15.04 0.47
N GLY A 118 -4.47 13.91 0.63
CA GLY A 118 -4.92 13.46 1.94
C GLY A 118 -3.78 12.97 2.85
N PRO A 119 -4.03 12.82 4.16
CA PRO A 119 -3.03 12.49 5.18
C PRO A 119 -2.25 11.20 4.89
N VAL A 120 -2.89 10.20 4.33
CA VAL A 120 -2.24 8.93 3.93
C VAL A 120 -1.27 9.14 2.77
N THR A 121 -1.68 9.89 1.74
CA THR A 121 -0.85 10.17 0.56
C THR A 121 0.41 10.92 0.96
N LEU A 122 0.27 11.96 1.79
CA LEU A 122 1.40 12.70 2.30
C LEU A 122 2.32 11.82 3.16
N GLY A 123 1.74 10.96 4.00
CA GLY A 123 2.50 9.98 4.78
C GLY A 123 3.31 9.01 3.90
N ILE A 124 2.79 8.61 2.74
CA ILE A 124 3.48 7.78 1.75
C ILE A 124 4.61 8.57 1.08
N ASP A 125 4.38 9.82 0.66
CA ASP A 125 5.39 10.67 0.04
C ASP A 125 6.60 10.87 0.98
N LEU A 126 6.36 11.20 2.26
CA LEU A 126 7.41 11.29 3.29
C LEU A 126 8.13 9.95 3.52
N GLY A 127 7.38 8.84 3.48
CA GLY A 127 7.94 7.49 3.56
C GLY A 127 8.90 7.18 2.41
N TYR A 128 8.59 7.61 1.19
CA TYR A 128 9.49 7.44 0.05
C TYR A 128 10.73 8.34 0.15
N ILE A 129 10.61 9.59 0.61
CA ILE A 129 11.77 10.44 0.86
C ILE A 129 12.72 9.73 1.84
N LYS A 130 12.20 9.23 2.98
CA LYS A 130 13.00 8.48 3.95
C LYS A 130 13.67 7.25 3.32
N THR A 131 12.91 6.48 2.54
CA THR A 131 13.42 5.27 1.86
C THR A 131 14.58 5.59 0.93
N ILE A 132 14.50 6.69 0.16
CA ILE A 132 15.55 7.12 -0.76
C ILE A 132 16.80 7.53 0.02
N LEU A 133 16.67 8.31 1.09
CA LEU A 133 17.78 8.71 1.94
C LEU A 133 18.48 7.50 2.59
N CYS A 134 17.69 6.58 3.18
CA CYS A 134 18.22 5.36 3.77
C CYS A 134 18.93 4.49 2.73
N HIS A 135 18.38 4.38 1.53
CA HIS A 135 18.98 3.62 0.43
C HIS A 135 20.33 4.21 0.02
N ALA A 136 20.38 5.53 -0.17
CA ALA A 136 21.61 6.23 -0.52
C ALA A 136 22.71 6.06 0.55
N ALA A 137 22.34 6.08 1.82
CA ALA A 137 23.28 5.83 2.91
C ALA A 137 23.77 4.38 2.92
N ALA A 138 22.85 3.41 2.80
CA ALA A 138 23.16 1.99 2.93
C ALA A 138 23.90 1.40 1.73
N VAL A 139 23.53 1.79 0.49
CA VAL A 139 24.10 1.22 -0.73
C VAL A 139 25.30 2.01 -1.22
N HIS A 140 25.24 3.34 -1.15
CA HIS A 140 26.26 4.21 -1.73
C HIS A 140 27.15 4.91 -0.69
N GLY A 141 26.96 4.65 0.61
CA GLY A 141 27.75 5.28 1.66
C GLY A 141 27.60 6.81 1.72
N ILE A 142 26.51 7.37 1.15
CA ILE A 142 26.28 8.80 1.13
C ILE A 142 25.87 9.26 2.54
N VAL A 143 26.57 10.25 3.07
CA VAL A 143 26.28 10.77 4.42
C VAL A 143 25.01 11.62 4.38
N VAL A 144 23.90 11.04 4.84
CA VAL A 144 22.61 11.72 4.98
C VAL A 144 21.98 11.40 6.31
N SER A 145 21.27 12.36 6.88
CA SER A 145 20.46 12.17 8.08
C SER A 145 19.00 12.00 7.72
N THR A 146 18.35 11.04 8.38
CA THR A 146 16.89 10.87 8.30
C THR A 146 16.15 11.54 9.45
N GLU A 147 16.84 12.22 10.32
CA GLU A 147 16.25 12.89 11.48
C GLU A 147 15.29 14.00 11.08
N ASN A 148 15.68 14.84 10.12
CA ASN A 148 14.83 15.91 9.60
C ASN A 148 13.48 15.39 9.07
N ILE A 149 13.49 14.26 8.35
CA ILE A 149 12.25 13.67 7.84
C ILE A 149 11.39 13.08 8.98
N ASN A 150 12.01 12.49 10.00
CA ASN A 150 11.27 11.97 11.15
C ASN A 150 10.61 13.12 11.93
N LEU A 151 11.34 14.21 12.20
CA LEU A 151 10.81 15.41 12.89
C LEU A 151 9.72 16.10 12.06
N ALA A 152 9.93 16.26 10.76
CA ALA A 152 8.91 16.82 9.86
C ALA A 152 7.64 15.98 9.86
N ARG A 153 7.76 14.64 9.84
CA ARG A 153 6.61 13.73 9.91
C ARG A 153 5.84 13.88 11.22
N ILE A 154 6.53 13.99 12.35
CA ILE A 154 5.91 14.22 13.66
C ILE A 154 5.17 15.56 13.67
N ALA A 155 5.81 16.64 13.18
CA ALA A 155 5.20 17.95 13.11
C ALA A 155 3.94 17.95 12.24
N LEU A 156 3.99 17.36 11.03
CA LEU A 156 2.87 17.28 10.13
C LEU A 156 1.74 16.38 10.68
N ALA A 157 2.07 15.34 11.45
CA ALA A 157 1.08 14.51 12.14
C ALA A 157 0.37 15.31 13.24
N ARG A 158 1.09 16.12 14.03
CA ARG A 158 0.48 17.02 15.04
C ARG A 158 -0.41 18.08 14.42
N LEU A 159 -0.11 18.49 13.19
CA LEU A 159 -0.95 19.42 12.41
C LEU A 159 -2.15 18.74 11.71
N GLY A 160 -2.35 17.42 11.90
CA GLY A 160 -3.41 16.66 11.24
C GLY A 160 -3.19 16.40 9.74
N LEU A 161 -2.04 16.82 9.19
CA LEU A 161 -1.73 16.68 7.76
C LEU A 161 -1.17 15.31 7.38
N VAL A 162 -0.68 14.54 8.35
CA VAL A 162 -0.26 13.14 8.19
C VAL A 162 -0.99 12.30 9.22
N GLY A 163 -1.60 11.21 8.77
CA GLY A 163 -2.37 10.35 9.66
C GLY A 163 -2.90 9.10 8.97
N LYS A 164 -3.79 8.41 9.65
CA LYS A 164 -4.61 7.35 9.07
C LYS A 164 -5.66 7.98 8.16
N GLY A 165 -6.02 7.28 7.09
CA GLY A 165 -7.20 7.65 6.29
C GLY A 165 -8.48 7.30 7.05
N ASP A 166 -9.57 7.94 6.63
CA ASP A 166 -10.89 7.55 7.11
C ASP A 166 -11.18 6.11 6.73
N GLU A 167 -11.65 5.34 7.68
CA GLU A 167 -12.07 3.98 7.43
C GLU A 167 -13.38 4.00 6.65
N ARG A 168 -13.38 3.28 5.52
CA ARG A 168 -14.54 3.20 4.64
C ARG A 168 -15.38 1.99 5.04
N ASP A 169 -16.63 2.23 5.42
CA ASP A 169 -17.63 1.24 5.85
C ASP A 169 -18.85 1.16 4.93
N ARG A 170 -18.79 1.83 3.76
CA ARG A 170 -19.86 1.86 2.76
C ARG A 170 -20.23 0.45 2.31
N ARG A 171 -21.49 0.06 2.53
CA ARG A 171 -22.13 -1.13 2.00
C ARG A 171 -23.12 -0.72 0.92
N PRO A 172 -23.17 -1.39 -0.25
CA PRO A 172 -24.27 -1.17 -1.20
C PRO A 172 -25.59 -1.68 -0.60
N ALA A 173 -26.66 -0.95 -0.83
CA ALA A 173 -27.99 -1.44 -0.55
C ALA A 173 -28.40 -2.50 -1.62
N GLN A 174 -29.35 -3.38 -1.31
CA GLN A 174 -29.75 -4.44 -2.24
C GLN A 174 -30.30 -3.86 -3.55
N ASP A 175 -31.10 -2.79 -3.48
CA ASP A 175 -31.62 -2.10 -4.65
C ASP A 175 -30.52 -1.50 -5.53
N GLU A 176 -29.45 -1.00 -4.94
CA GLU A 176 -28.29 -0.50 -5.69
C GLU A 176 -27.58 -1.63 -6.44
N LEU A 177 -27.43 -2.81 -5.81
CA LEU A 177 -26.87 -4.01 -6.45
C LEU A 177 -27.76 -4.47 -7.61
N ASP A 178 -29.06 -4.58 -7.38
CA ASP A 178 -30.02 -5.05 -8.38
C ASP A 178 -30.05 -4.13 -9.60
N ARG A 179 -30.07 -2.82 -9.38
CA ARG A 179 -29.98 -1.81 -10.45
C ARG A 179 -28.69 -1.88 -11.23
N LEU A 180 -27.55 -2.08 -10.55
CA LEU A 180 -26.24 -2.23 -11.19
C LEU A 180 -26.19 -3.51 -12.05
N ILE A 181 -26.63 -4.62 -11.49
CA ILE A 181 -26.63 -5.94 -12.17
C ILE A 181 -27.55 -5.86 -13.40
N ALA A 182 -28.78 -5.39 -13.22
CA ALA A 182 -29.74 -5.24 -14.29
C ALA A 182 -29.23 -4.33 -15.43
N ALA A 183 -28.60 -3.21 -15.09
CA ALA A 183 -28.05 -2.28 -16.09
C ALA A 183 -26.90 -2.91 -16.90
N PHE A 184 -26.08 -3.75 -16.28
CA PHE A 184 -25.02 -4.46 -17.00
C PHE A 184 -25.55 -5.63 -17.82
N ASP A 185 -26.47 -6.41 -17.29
CA ASP A 185 -27.00 -7.61 -17.95
C ASP A 185 -27.93 -7.25 -19.13
N SER A 186 -28.60 -6.08 -19.07
CA SER A 186 -29.44 -5.57 -20.16
C SER A 186 -28.68 -4.87 -21.29
N ASN A 187 -27.37 -4.61 -21.14
CA ASN A 187 -26.59 -3.86 -22.13
C ASN A 187 -25.92 -4.82 -23.15
N PRO A 188 -26.44 -4.94 -24.38
CA PRO A 188 -25.91 -5.88 -25.39
C PRO A 188 -24.50 -5.51 -25.87
N ARG A 189 -24.05 -4.26 -25.66
CA ARG A 189 -22.70 -3.79 -26.03
C ARG A 189 -21.67 -4.05 -24.94
N GLN A 190 -22.09 -4.58 -23.80
CA GLN A 190 -21.22 -4.83 -22.65
C GLN A 190 -20.38 -6.10 -22.88
N GLN A 191 -19.11 -5.94 -23.19
CA GLN A 191 -18.19 -7.05 -23.41
C GLN A 191 -17.74 -7.73 -22.12
N ILE A 192 -17.68 -6.98 -21.00
CA ILE A 192 -17.29 -7.49 -19.69
C ILE A 192 -18.56 -7.90 -18.95
N PRO A 193 -18.77 -9.15 -18.54
CA PRO A 193 -19.99 -9.59 -17.82
C PRO A 193 -20.00 -9.06 -16.39
N LEU A 194 -20.14 -7.74 -16.23
CA LEU A 194 -19.98 -7.06 -14.94
C LEU A 194 -21.07 -7.44 -13.95
N GLY A 195 -22.31 -7.70 -14.39
CA GLY A 195 -23.37 -8.21 -13.52
C GLY A 195 -22.95 -9.51 -12.85
N ARG A 196 -22.38 -10.46 -13.63
CA ARG A 196 -21.85 -11.73 -13.13
C ARG A 196 -20.63 -11.52 -12.20
N ILE A 197 -19.69 -10.62 -12.55
CA ILE A 197 -18.52 -10.29 -11.73
C ILE A 197 -18.94 -9.64 -10.39
N ILE A 198 -19.97 -8.80 -10.38
CA ILE A 198 -20.53 -8.20 -9.16
C ILE A 198 -21.10 -9.28 -8.25
N ARG A 199 -21.98 -10.16 -8.78
CA ARG A 199 -22.55 -11.28 -8.03
C ARG A 199 -21.43 -12.16 -7.45
N PHE A 200 -20.43 -12.51 -8.26
CA PHE A 200 -19.29 -13.31 -7.83
C PHE A 200 -18.44 -12.64 -6.77
N ALA A 201 -18.23 -11.31 -6.86
CA ALA A 201 -17.50 -10.54 -5.84
C ALA A 201 -18.21 -10.54 -4.49
N VAL A 202 -19.56 -10.45 -4.48
CA VAL A 202 -20.36 -10.54 -3.26
C VAL A 202 -20.41 -11.98 -2.74
N ALA A 203 -20.49 -12.99 -3.61
CA ALA A 203 -20.51 -14.40 -3.21
C ALA A 203 -19.21 -14.86 -2.55
N THR A 204 -18.04 -14.35 -2.99
CA THR A 204 -16.72 -14.87 -2.61
C THR A 204 -15.89 -13.95 -1.74
N ALA A 205 -16.30 -12.70 -1.57
CA ALA A 205 -15.51 -11.64 -0.91
C ALA A 205 -14.10 -11.44 -1.51
N MET A 206 -13.85 -11.88 -2.75
CA MET A 206 -12.55 -11.75 -3.42
C MET A 206 -12.25 -10.30 -3.80
N ARG A 207 -10.95 -9.98 -3.89
CA ARG A 207 -10.52 -8.68 -4.43
C ARG A 207 -10.67 -8.66 -5.95
N GLN A 208 -10.94 -7.50 -6.51
CA GLN A 208 -11.09 -7.31 -7.96
C GLN A 208 -9.96 -7.95 -8.80
N ASP A 209 -8.71 -7.76 -8.40
CA ASP A 209 -7.57 -8.35 -9.11
C ASP A 209 -7.51 -9.87 -8.94
N GLU A 210 -7.95 -10.41 -7.80
CA GLU A 210 -8.03 -11.85 -7.57
C GLU A 210 -9.05 -12.46 -8.54
N ILE A 211 -10.26 -11.87 -8.66
CA ILE A 211 -11.31 -12.32 -9.58
C ILE A 211 -10.81 -12.35 -11.04
N CYS A 212 -10.05 -11.35 -11.46
CA CYS A 212 -9.54 -11.27 -12.83
C CYS A 212 -8.31 -12.18 -13.10
N ARG A 213 -7.81 -12.90 -12.09
CA ARG A 213 -6.63 -13.77 -12.22
C ARG A 213 -6.91 -15.25 -12.05
N ILE A 214 -8.03 -15.63 -11.43
CA ILE A 214 -8.37 -17.04 -11.23
C ILE A 214 -8.50 -17.76 -12.57
N GLU A 215 -8.09 -19.02 -12.57
CA GLU A 215 -8.04 -19.87 -13.76
C GLU A 215 -8.97 -21.09 -13.62
N TRP A 216 -9.40 -21.65 -14.73
CA TRP A 216 -10.23 -22.86 -14.74
C TRP A 216 -9.52 -24.05 -14.08
N ALA A 217 -8.20 -24.12 -14.18
CA ALA A 217 -7.38 -25.15 -13.53
C ALA A 217 -7.34 -25.04 -12.00
N ASP A 218 -7.77 -23.90 -11.44
CA ASP A 218 -7.77 -23.64 -9.99
C ASP A 218 -9.05 -24.12 -9.31
N ILE A 219 -10.02 -24.64 -10.07
CA ILE A 219 -11.30 -25.12 -9.54
C ILE A 219 -11.21 -26.61 -9.21
N ASP A 220 -11.47 -26.92 -7.95
CA ASP A 220 -11.78 -28.26 -7.47
C ASP A 220 -13.29 -28.44 -7.53
N ARG A 221 -13.76 -29.23 -8.53
CA ARG A 221 -15.20 -29.41 -8.79
C ARG A 221 -15.89 -30.30 -7.76
N ASP A 222 -15.18 -31.30 -7.29
CA ASP A 222 -15.74 -32.31 -6.40
C ASP A 222 -16.02 -31.70 -5.02
N ASN A 223 -15.14 -30.83 -4.56
CA ASN A 223 -15.25 -30.14 -3.28
C ASN A 223 -15.82 -28.71 -3.39
N LYS A 224 -16.15 -28.22 -4.59
CA LYS A 224 -16.58 -26.84 -4.85
C LYS A 224 -15.64 -25.80 -4.24
N MET A 225 -14.33 -25.99 -4.46
CA MET A 225 -13.28 -25.11 -3.93
C MET A 225 -12.60 -24.35 -5.07
N LEU A 226 -12.03 -23.18 -4.74
CA LEU A 226 -11.27 -22.36 -5.66
C LEU A 226 -9.92 -22.02 -5.04
N LEU A 227 -8.82 -22.27 -5.77
CA LEU A 227 -7.47 -21.86 -5.39
C LEU A 227 -7.22 -20.42 -5.86
N ILE A 228 -6.85 -19.53 -4.95
CA ILE A 228 -6.41 -18.17 -5.25
C ILE A 228 -4.90 -18.13 -5.09
N ARG A 229 -4.18 -18.06 -6.23
CA ARG A 229 -2.71 -18.02 -6.24
C ARG A 229 -2.20 -16.64 -5.85
N ASP A 230 -1.06 -16.58 -5.14
CA ASP A 230 -0.40 -15.35 -4.70
C ASP A 230 -1.38 -14.34 -4.09
N ARG A 231 -2.24 -14.81 -3.20
CA ARG A 231 -3.21 -13.95 -2.51
C ARG A 231 -2.48 -12.90 -1.70
N LYS A 232 -2.88 -11.62 -1.83
CA LYS A 232 -2.21 -10.50 -1.18
C LYS A 232 -2.06 -10.70 0.33
N ASP A 233 -0.80 -10.80 0.79
CA ASP A 233 -0.42 -10.88 2.18
C ASP A 233 0.63 -9.81 2.50
N PRO A 234 0.46 -8.97 3.53
CA PRO A 234 1.44 -7.96 3.90
C PRO A 234 2.77 -8.55 4.42
N ARG A 235 2.74 -9.80 4.92
CA ARG A 235 3.90 -10.49 5.50
C ARG A 235 4.66 -11.33 4.48
N ARG A 236 3.97 -11.86 3.47
CA ARG A 236 4.53 -12.74 2.46
C ARG A 236 4.14 -12.28 1.05
N LYS A 237 5.11 -11.96 0.22
CA LYS A 237 4.85 -11.38 -1.11
C LYS A 237 4.47 -12.41 -2.17
N ASN A 238 5.05 -13.60 -2.13
CA ASN A 238 4.86 -14.65 -3.14
C ASN A 238 4.56 -15.98 -2.47
N GLY A 239 3.87 -16.87 -3.19
CA GLY A 239 3.54 -18.22 -2.74
C GLY A 239 2.55 -18.24 -1.58
N ASN A 240 1.67 -17.26 -1.50
CA ASN A 240 0.56 -17.22 -0.55
C ASN A 240 -0.71 -17.71 -1.25
N ASP A 241 -0.73 -18.99 -1.59
CA ASP A 241 -1.88 -19.63 -2.21
C ASP A 241 -2.91 -19.98 -1.14
N GLN A 242 -4.17 -19.73 -1.44
CA GLN A 242 -5.27 -19.99 -0.51
C GLN A 242 -6.46 -20.60 -1.24
N ARG A 243 -6.98 -21.71 -0.72
CA ARG A 243 -8.25 -22.30 -1.15
C ARG A 243 -9.40 -21.64 -0.41
N ILE A 244 -10.47 -21.35 -1.12
CA ILE A 244 -11.73 -20.86 -0.55
C ILE A 244 -12.88 -21.72 -1.03
N PRO A 245 -13.92 -21.94 -0.23
CA PRO A 245 -15.15 -22.60 -0.67
C PRO A 245 -15.98 -21.68 -1.56
N LEU A 246 -16.66 -22.25 -2.54
CA LEU A 246 -17.66 -21.58 -3.37
C LEU A 246 -19.03 -21.79 -2.74
N LEU A 247 -19.44 -20.83 -1.90
CA LEU A 247 -20.60 -20.92 -1.02
C LEU A 247 -21.85 -20.29 -1.66
N ASP A 248 -23.01 -20.71 -1.16
CA ASP A 248 -24.32 -20.12 -1.40
C ASP A 248 -24.91 -19.57 -0.10
N VAL A 249 -24.33 -18.51 0.45
CA VAL A 249 -24.73 -17.94 1.74
C VAL A 249 -24.86 -16.43 1.73
N SER A 250 -24.41 -15.78 0.65
CA SER A 250 -24.40 -14.33 0.54
C SER A 250 -25.60 -13.76 -0.25
N GLY A 251 -26.57 -14.59 -0.59
CA GLY A 251 -27.66 -14.27 -1.51
C GLY A 251 -27.29 -14.48 -3.00
N TYR A 252 -26.07 -14.95 -3.27
CA TYR A 252 -25.60 -15.36 -4.59
C TYR A 252 -24.80 -16.65 -4.46
N ASP A 253 -25.15 -17.69 -5.24
CA ASP A 253 -24.41 -18.95 -5.28
C ASP A 253 -23.15 -18.82 -6.15
N ALA A 254 -21.99 -18.86 -5.49
CA ALA A 254 -20.68 -18.73 -6.15
C ALA A 254 -20.44 -19.87 -7.16
N TRP A 255 -20.91 -21.10 -6.88
CA TRP A 255 -20.75 -22.24 -7.76
C TRP A 255 -21.58 -22.07 -9.03
N THR A 256 -22.85 -21.71 -8.91
CA THR A 256 -23.74 -21.46 -10.05
C THR A 256 -23.21 -20.37 -10.95
N ILE A 257 -22.63 -19.29 -10.38
CA ILE A 257 -22.02 -18.21 -11.16
C ILE A 257 -20.81 -18.72 -11.98
N ILE A 258 -20.00 -19.60 -11.44
CA ILE A 258 -18.89 -20.25 -12.18
C ILE A 258 -19.41 -21.10 -13.33
N GLU A 259 -20.47 -21.88 -13.12
CA GLU A 259 -21.07 -22.69 -14.19
C GLU A 259 -21.75 -21.82 -15.28
N GLU A 260 -22.37 -20.69 -14.90
CA GLU A 260 -22.86 -19.69 -15.86
C GLU A 260 -21.71 -19.12 -16.70
N GLN A 261 -20.59 -18.80 -16.04
CA GLN A 261 -19.42 -18.27 -16.73
C GLN A 261 -18.82 -19.28 -17.69
N ARG A 262 -18.82 -20.56 -17.33
CA ARG A 262 -18.36 -21.67 -18.20
C ARG A 262 -19.21 -21.78 -19.48
N LYS A 263 -20.51 -21.69 -19.33
CA LYS A 263 -21.42 -21.71 -20.49
C LYS A 263 -21.22 -20.51 -21.40
N PHE A 264 -20.90 -19.35 -20.82
CA PHE A 264 -20.71 -18.10 -21.55
C PHE A 264 -19.36 -18.03 -22.28
N ALA A 265 -18.28 -18.39 -21.61
CA ALA A 265 -16.90 -18.19 -22.09
C ALA A 265 -16.26 -19.44 -22.70
N GLY A 266 -16.92 -20.62 -22.57
CA GLY A 266 -16.31 -21.92 -22.88
C GLY A 266 -15.30 -22.33 -21.79
N SER A 267 -14.86 -23.58 -21.81
CA SER A 267 -13.96 -24.17 -20.81
C SER A 267 -12.55 -24.47 -21.34
N ASN A 268 -12.11 -23.78 -22.38
CA ASN A 268 -10.87 -24.09 -23.12
C ASN A 268 -9.58 -23.74 -22.38
N GLY A 269 -9.61 -23.65 -21.04
CA GLY A 269 -8.46 -23.28 -20.21
C GLY A 269 -8.32 -21.77 -20.01
N GLY A 270 -7.26 -21.37 -19.30
CA GLY A 270 -6.96 -19.97 -18.98
C GLY A 270 -7.84 -19.38 -17.88
N ARG A 271 -8.01 -18.06 -17.90
CA ARG A 271 -8.71 -17.33 -16.84
C ARG A 271 -10.22 -17.46 -16.93
N ILE A 272 -10.88 -17.57 -15.78
CA ILE A 272 -12.34 -17.62 -15.67
C ILE A 272 -12.94 -16.27 -16.08
N PHE A 273 -12.36 -15.16 -15.62
CA PHE A 273 -12.72 -13.80 -15.99
C PHE A 273 -11.52 -13.11 -16.65
N PRO A 274 -11.29 -13.32 -17.97
CA PRO A 274 -10.06 -12.86 -18.67
C PRO A 274 -10.09 -11.36 -18.97
N TYR A 275 -10.46 -10.55 -17.99
CA TYR A 275 -10.59 -9.10 -18.12
C TYR A 275 -9.52 -8.36 -17.31
N ASN A 276 -9.19 -7.15 -17.76
CA ASN A 276 -8.30 -6.29 -17.03
C ASN A 276 -9.04 -5.70 -15.80
N GLY A 277 -8.52 -5.90 -14.60
CA GLY A 277 -9.16 -5.41 -13.38
C GLY A 277 -9.45 -3.90 -13.40
N ARG A 278 -8.59 -3.07 -14.04
CA ARG A 278 -8.86 -1.64 -14.15
C ARG A 278 -10.04 -1.34 -15.05
N SER A 279 -10.19 -2.07 -16.15
CA SER A 279 -11.34 -1.93 -17.04
C SER A 279 -12.63 -2.27 -16.30
N VAL A 280 -12.63 -3.35 -15.50
CA VAL A 280 -13.73 -3.72 -14.60
C VAL A 280 -14.05 -2.57 -13.64
N GLY A 281 -13.08 -2.04 -12.90
CA GLY A 281 -13.29 -0.95 -11.96
C GLY A 281 -13.69 0.36 -12.61
N THR A 282 -13.24 0.64 -13.83
CA THR A 282 -13.63 1.84 -14.58
C THR A 282 -15.06 1.75 -15.08
N ALA A 283 -15.45 0.61 -15.64
CA ALA A 283 -16.82 0.38 -16.09
C ALA A 283 -17.81 0.39 -14.91
N PHE A 284 -17.45 -0.23 -13.78
CA PHE A 284 -18.24 -0.19 -12.56
C PHE A 284 -18.50 1.28 -12.09
N ARG A 285 -17.45 2.09 -11.98
CA ARG A 285 -17.59 3.51 -11.56
C ARG A 285 -18.41 4.34 -12.55
N ARG A 286 -18.27 4.09 -13.85
CA ARG A 286 -19.06 4.75 -14.88
C ARG A 286 -20.54 4.43 -14.69
N GLN A 287 -20.90 3.17 -14.52
CA GLN A 287 -22.28 2.75 -14.33
C GLN A 287 -22.87 3.28 -13.02
N CYS A 288 -22.10 3.30 -11.92
CA CYS A 288 -22.57 3.94 -10.68
C CYS A 288 -22.92 5.41 -10.90
N ARG A 289 -22.13 6.15 -11.71
CA ARG A 289 -22.41 7.54 -12.03
C ARG A 289 -23.67 7.70 -12.87
N GLU A 290 -23.87 6.88 -13.89
CA GLU A 290 -25.06 6.86 -14.76
C GLU A 290 -26.33 6.57 -13.95
N LEU A 291 -26.26 5.62 -13.01
CA LEU A 291 -27.36 5.27 -12.10
C LEU A 291 -27.49 6.22 -10.89
N LYS A 292 -26.67 7.28 -10.80
CA LYS A 292 -26.61 8.20 -9.68
C LYS A 292 -26.35 7.54 -8.31
N ILE A 293 -25.68 6.38 -8.31
CA ILE A 293 -25.24 5.70 -7.09
C ILE A 293 -23.99 6.41 -6.58
N LYS A 294 -24.13 7.09 -5.44
CA LYS A 294 -23.07 7.92 -4.87
C LYS A 294 -22.10 7.11 -4.03
N ASN A 295 -20.82 7.45 -4.13
CA ASN A 295 -19.79 6.97 -3.24
C ASN A 295 -19.70 5.43 -3.14
N LEU A 296 -19.92 4.68 -4.24
CA LEU A 296 -19.77 3.24 -4.28
C LEU A 296 -18.55 2.86 -5.14
N HIS A 297 -17.67 2.04 -4.59
CA HIS A 297 -16.49 1.50 -5.26
C HIS A 297 -16.58 -0.02 -5.36
N PHE A 298 -15.90 -0.62 -6.33
CA PHE A 298 -15.90 -2.08 -6.48
C PHE A 298 -15.43 -2.82 -5.22
N HIS A 299 -14.50 -2.24 -4.46
CA HIS A 299 -14.02 -2.83 -3.21
C HIS A 299 -15.08 -2.90 -2.12
N ASP A 300 -16.11 -2.08 -2.18
CA ASP A 300 -17.22 -2.09 -1.21
C ASP A 300 -18.08 -3.35 -1.33
N LEU A 301 -18.06 -4.01 -2.51
CA LEU A 301 -18.67 -5.34 -2.69
C LEU A 301 -18.03 -6.40 -1.77
N ARG A 302 -16.74 -6.29 -1.52
CA ARG A 302 -16.05 -7.15 -0.55
C ARG A 302 -16.46 -6.82 0.89
N HIS A 303 -16.69 -5.54 1.21
CA HIS A 303 -17.25 -5.15 2.51
C HIS A 303 -18.65 -5.77 2.69
N GLU A 304 -19.49 -5.67 1.68
CA GLU A 304 -20.82 -6.29 1.66
C GLU A 304 -20.75 -7.80 1.85
N ALA A 305 -19.93 -8.49 1.04
CA ALA A 305 -19.71 -9.92 1.16
C ALA A 305 -19.27 -10.36 2.56
N THR A 306 -18.31 -9.64 3.13
CA THR A 306 -17.80 -9.92 4.48
C THR A 306 -18.90 -9.76 5.53
N SER A 307 -19.71 -8.70 5.42
CA SER A 307 -20.86 -8.48 6.34
C SER A 307 -21.89 -9.60 6.20
N ARG A 308 -22.24 -10.02 4.99
CA ARG A 308 -23.20 -11.12 4.75
C ARG A 308 -22.74 -12.45 5.32
N LEU A 309 -21.44 -12.75 5.29
CA LEU A 309 -20.91 -13.94 5.96
C LEU A 309 -21.14 -13.90 7.47
N PHE A 310 -20.90 -12.76 8.13
CA PHE A 310 -21.20 -12.61 9.56
C PHE A 310 -22.70 -12.67 9.84
N GLU A 311 -23.51 -12.05 8.99
CA GLU A 311 -24.99 -12.09 9.08
C GLU A 311 -25.54 -13.53 8.90
N ALA A 312 -24.83 -14.37 8.11
CA ALA A 312 -25.11 -15.79 7.96
C ALA A 312 -24.63 -16.65 9.15
N GLY A 313 -24.00 -16.05 10.16
CA GLY A 313 -23.58 -16.73 11.38
C GLY A 313 -22.18 -17.34 11.36
N PHE A 314 -21.34 -17.04 10.34
CA PHE A 314 -19.96 -17.53 10.29
C PHE A 314 -19.10 -16.89 11.38
N SER A 315 -18.24 -17.70 12.01
CA SER A 315 -17.27 -17.20 12.99
C SER A 315 -16.19 -16.33 12.34
N ILE A 316 -15.48 -15.54 13.15
CA ILE A 316 -14.43 -14.65 12.65
C ILE A 316 -13.32 -15.43 11.94
N GLU A 317 -13.00 -16.65 12.39
CA GLU A 317 -12.03 -17.55 11.80
C GLU A 317 -12.48 -18.01 10.41
N GLN A 318 -13.75 -18.42 10.30
CA GLN A 318 -14.36 -18.85 9.05
C GLN A 318 -14.43 -17.71 8.04
N VAL A 319 -14.85 -16.52 8.47
CA VAL A 319 -14.84 -15.33 7.63
C VAL A 319 -13.42 -14.96 7.21
N ALA A 320 -12.43 -15.04 8.11
CA ALA A 320 -11.02 -14.77 7.79
C ALA A 320 -10.49 -15.75 6.75
N LEU A 321 -10.90 -17.03 6.83
CA LEU A 321 -10.51 -18.06 5.84
C LEU A 321 -11.07 -17.72 4.46
N VAL A 322 -12.34 -17.40 4.32
CA VAL A 322 -12.95 -17.04 3.04
C VAL A 322 -12.34 -15.75 2.49
N THR A 323 -12.30 -14.70 3.29
CA THR A 323 -11.87 -13.36 2.87
C THR A 323 -10.34 -13.22 2.74
N GLY A 324 -9.56 -14.07 3.44
CA GLY A 324 -8.10 -14.01 3.47
C GLY A 324 -7.55 -12.87 4.32
N HIS A 325 -8.26 -12.42 5.33
CA HIS A 325 -7.74 -11.46 6.30
C HIS A 325 -6.77 -12.17 7.25
N LYS A 326 -5.52 -11.69 7.31
CA LYS A 326 -4.46 -12.22 8.19
C LYS A 326 -4.44 -11.53 9.57
N ASP A 327 -5.07 -10.37 9.67
CA ASP A 327 -5.25 -9.65 10.94
C ASP A 327 -6.76 -9.52 11.20
N TRP A 328 -7.22 -10.19 12.25
CA TRP A 328 -8.63 -10.19 12.65
C TRP A 328 -9.12 -8.82 13.11
N LYS A 329 -8.21 -7.92 13.49
CA LYS A 329 -8.57 -6.51 13.78
C LYS A 329 -9.26 -5.86 12.59
N MET A 330 -8.90 -6.27 11.36
CA MET A 330 -9.57 -5.79 10.13
C MET A 330 -11.01 -6.27 10.01
N LEU A 331 -11.37 -7.39 10.64
CA LEU A 331 -12.72 -7.95 10.63
C LEU A 331 -13.60 -7.43 11.78
N ARG A 332 -13.01 -6.85 12.82
CA ARG A 332 -13.74 -6.33 13.98
C ARG A 332 -14.86 -5.34 13.62
N ARG A 333 -14.69 -4.57 12.55
CA ARG A 333 -15.68 -3.61 12.04
C ARG A 333 -16.98 -4.25 11.54
N TYR A 334 -16.94 -5.55 11.20
CA TYR A 334 -18.11 -6.28 10.69
C TYR A 334 -18.80 -7.12 11.79
N THR A 335 -18.13 -7.35 12.91
CA THR A 335 -18.69 -8.05 14.05
C THR A 335 -19.53 -7.07 14.86
N HIS A 336 -20.72 -6.71 14.40
CA HIS A 336 -21.68 -5.92 15.17
C HIS A 336 -22.25 -6.76 16.32
N LEU A 337 -21.35 -7.24 17.20
CA LEU A 337 -21.73 -8.01 18.41
C LEU A 337 -22.48 -7.07 19.35
N ARG A 338 -23.78 -7.24 19.42
CA ARG A 338 -24.60 -6.66 20.49
C ARG A 338 -24.72 -7.69 21.60
N PRO A 339 -24.62 -7.31 22.88
CA PRO A 339 -24.75 -8.25 24.00
C PRO A 339 -26.04 -9.08 23.91
N GLU A 340 -27.12 -8.48 23.39
CA GLU A 340 -28.42 -9.13 23.23
C GLU A 340 -28.38 -10.35 22.28
N HIS A 341 -27.47 -10.31 21.28
CA HIS A 341 -27.33 -11.44 20.35
C HIS A 341 -26.70 -12.69 20.99
N LEU A 342 -26.04 -12.56 22.14
CA LEU A 342 -25.46 -13.71 22.85
C LEU A 342 -26.54 -14.63 23.42
N HIS A 343 -27.68 -14.08 23.81
CA HIS A 343 -28.82 -14.90 24.29
C HIS A 343 -29.40 -15.77 23.15
N SER A 344 -29.51 -15.24 21.94
CA SER A 344 -29.99 -16.01 20.79
C SER A 344 -28.97 -17.06 20.31
N ALA A 345 -27.66 -16.78 20.43
CA ALA A 345 -26.61 -17.74 20.11
C ALA A 345 -26.57 -18.93 21.08
N THR A 346 -26.80 -18.69 22.36
CA THR A 346 -26.91 -19.76 23.37
C THR A 346 -28.14 -20.64 23.17
N ALA A 347 -29.27 -20.06 22.77
CA ALA A 347 -30.49 -20.79 22.46
C ALA A 347 -30.33 -21.71 21.22
N LYS A 348 -29.71 -21.21 20.13
CA LYS A 348 -29.40 -22.02 18.93
C LYS A 348 -28.49 -23.20 19.26
N LYS A 349 -27.43 -22.97 20.04
CA LYS A 349 -26.47 -24.01 20.40
C LYS A 349 -27.08 -25.09 21.30
N ALA A 350 -28.00 -24.73 22.18
CA ALA A 350 -28.76 -25.69 22.98
C ALA A 350 -29.68 -26.57 22.11
N THR A 351 -30.32 -25.99 21.08
CA THR A 351 -31.17 -26.74 20.15
C THR A 351 -30.35 -27.70 19.26
N GLU A 352 -29.17 -27.28 18.79
CA GLU A 352 -28.26 -28.10 17.98
C GLU A 352 -27.71 -29.29 18.81
N LEU A 353 -27.36 -29.08 20.08
CA LEU A 353 -26.89 -30.15 20.97
C LEU A 353 -28.00 -31.16 21.25
N SER A 354 -29.24 -30.73 21.51
CA SER A 354 -30.37 -31.64 21.76
C SER A 354 -30.79 -32.40 20.48
N GLN A 355 -30.60 -31.86 19.29
CA GLN A 355 -30.82 -32.57 18.03
C GLN A 355 -29.71 -33.58 17.70
N ALA A 356 -28.46 -33.28 18.06
CA ALA A 356 -27.35 -34.21 17.92
C ALA A 356 -27.47 -35.41 18.85
N ASP A 357 -27.91 -35.21 20.11
CA ASP A 357 -28.16 -36.28 21.05
C ASP A 357 -29.31 -37.17 20.61
N LEU A 358 -30.36 -36.63 20.00
CA LEU A 358 -31.50 -37.40 19.44
C LEU A 358 -31.14 -38.19 18.17
N SER A 359 -30.11 -37.82 17.46
CA SER A 359 -29.63 -38.53 16.25
C SER A 359 -28.56 -39.59 16.55
N ALA A 360 -28.04 -39.62 17.78
CA ALA A 360 -27.04 -40.58 18.25
C ALA A 360 -27.63 -41.70 19.12
N ALA A 361 -28.94 -41.65 19.46
CA ALA A 361 -29.72 -42.68 20.14
C ALA A 361 -30.57 -43.46 19.16
#